data_763b9c1779233844f97ed9c1864aa6e1
#
_entry.id   763b9c1779233844f97ed9c1864aa6e1
#
_cell.length_a   1.000
_cell.length_b   1.000
_cell.length_c   1.000
_cell.angle_alpha   90.00
_cell.angle_beta   90.00
_cell.angle_gamma   90.00
#
_symmetry.space_group_name_H-M   'P 1'
#
loop_
_entity.id
_entity.type
_entity.pdbx_description
1 polymer ?
#
loop_
_entity_poly.entity_id
_entity_poly.type
_entity_poly.pdbx_seq_one_letter_code
_entity_poly.pdbx_strand_id
1 'polypeptide(L)'
;EESGQICMLACILGKNGEIFFPKLDEKQMLTFSAICDKYVETIGCEKKEFSSDDDAKHFAAEMPYDNKEYPVVYFGSDTTGEKAYEEFYVPGEKLNMERFDSLGVVEDIAKRPMSDIDAFFAEMEAIFASADFTKMQVVAAIKRFIPNLNIKKRVKT
;
A
#
# COMPACT_ATOMS: atom_id res chain seq x y z
N GLU A 1 9.55 1.38 13.87
CA GLU A 1 10.26 2.48 14.58
C GLU A 1 10.54 3.63 13.62
N GLU A 2 11.21 3.42 12.50
CA GLU A 2 11.56 4.45 11.50
C GLU A 2 10.33 5.17 10.93
N SER A 3 9.25 4.48 10.62
CA SER A 3 8.00 5.10 10.16
C SER A 3 7.44 6.10 11.17
N GLY A 4 7.48 5.75 12.46
CA GLY A 4 7.06 6.66 13.52
C GLY A 4 7.96 7.89 13.64
N GLN A 5 9.26 7.73 13.44
CA GLN A 5 10.22 8.84 13.44
C GLN A 5 9.96 9.79 12.27
N ILE A 6 9.68 9.27 11.07
CA ILE A 6 9.32 10.09 9.89
C ILE A 6 8.04 10.87 10.15
N CYS A 7 7.01 10.23 10.72
CA CYS A 7 5.76 10.91 11.08
C CYS A 7 6.00 12.04 12.08
N MET A 8 6.81 11.82 13.12
CA MET A 8 7.15 12.86 14.08
C MET A 8 7.92 14.03 13.44
N LEU A 9 8.90 13.73 12.58
CA LEU A 9 9.63 14.76 11.84
C LEU A 9 8.70 15.57 10.94
N ALA A 10 7.78 14.91 10.23
CA ALA A 10 6.79 15.59 9.40
C ALA A 10 5.89 16.50 10.23
N CYS A 11 5.46 16.09 11.42
CA CYS A 11 4.66 16.92 12.32
C CYS A 11 5.39 18.17 12.83
N ILE A 12 6.69 18.06 13.08
CA ILE A 12 7.49 19.16 13.68
C ILE A 12 8.05 20.10 12.60
N LEU A 13 8.52 19.56 11.49
CA LEU A 13 9.28 20.27 10.46
C LEU A 13 8.50 20.52 9.18
N GLY A 14 7.36 19.85 9.00
CA GLY A 14 6.53 19.94 7.80
C GLY A 14 5.71 21.21 7.76
N LYS A 15 5.42 21.64 6.54
CA LYS A 15 4.45 22.70 6.25
C LYS A 15 3.16 22.06 5.74
N ASN A 16 2.06 22.77 5.87
CA ASN A 16 0.78 22.30 5.36
C ASN A 16 0.82 21.99 3.86
N GLY A 17 0.51 20.76 3.49
CA GLY A 17 0.53 20.30 2.11
C GLY A 17 1.87 19.68 1.67
N GLU A 18 2.82 19.48 2.59
CA GLU A 18 4.05 18.70 2.31
C GLU A 18 3.85 17.23 2.68
N ILE A 19 4.42 16.33 1.88
CA ILE A 19 4.48 14.88 2.18
C ILE A 19 5.94 14.49 2.28
N PHE A 20 6.32 13.92 3.43
CA PHE A 20 7.66 13.42 3.67
C PHE A 20 7.75 11.95 3.27
N PHE A 21 8.84 11.57 2.63
CA PHE A 21 9.10 10.19 2.24
C PHE A 21 10.58 9.83 2.42
N PRO A 22 10.90 8.54 2.68
CA PRO A 22 12.28 8.10 2.80
C PRO A 22 12.95 8.09 1.42
N LYS A 23 14.21 8.53 1.35
CA LYS A 23 15.05 8.38 0.16
C LYS A 23 15.63 6.96 0.15
N LEU A 24 14.88 6.03 -0.41
CA LEU A 24 15.33 4.65 -0.60
C LEU A 24 15.90 4.49 -2.01
N ASP A 25 17.06 3.85 -2.11
CA ASP A 25 17.57 3.38 -3.38
C ASP A 25 16.96 2.02 -3.75
N GLU A 26 17.10 1.60 -5.01
CA GLU A 26 16.53 0.34 -5.49
C GLU A 26 17.03 -0.89 -4.70
N LYS A 27 18.25 -0.82 -4.12
CA LYS A 27 18.83 -1.91 -3.35
C LYS A 27 18.24 -2.04 -1.94
N GLN A 28 17.63 -0.97 -1.45
CA GLN A 28 16.96 -0.92 -0.15
C GLN A 28 15.50 -1.34 -0.26
N MET A 29 14.94 -1.37 -1.48
CA MET A 29 13.58 -1.80 -1.73
C MET A 29 13.52 -3.32 -1.84
N LEU A 30 12.85 -3.96 -0.88
CA LEU A 30 12.67 -5.40 -0.83
C LEU A 30 11.27 -5.78 -1.31
N THR A 31 11.19 -6.88 -2.07
CA THR A 31 9.90 -7.52 -2.37
C THR A 31 9.34 -8.20 -1.12
N PHE A 32 8.02 -8.40 -1.07
CA PHE A 32 7.40 -9.13 0.04
C PHE A 32 7.94 -10.55 0.19
N SER A 33 8.25 -11.24 -0.91
CA SER A 33 8.89 -12.55 -0.88
C SER A 33 10.28 -12.51 -0.23
N ALA A 34 11.11 -11.51 -0.56
CA ALA A 34 12.41 -11.33 0.06
C ALA A 34 12.32 -11.00 1.56
N ILE A 35 11.29 -10.24 1.97
CA ILE A 35 11.01 -9.97 3.39
C ILE A 35 10.61 -11.26 4.11
N CYS A 36 9.74 -12.08 3.50
CA CYS A 36 9.33 -13.38 4.03
C CYS A 36 10.54 -14.30 4.22
N ASP A 37 11.40 -14.42 3.22
CA ASP A 37 12.61 -15.25 3.29
C ASP A 37 13.52 -14.83 4.46
N LYS A 38 13.79 -13.53 4.59
CA LYS A 38 14.58 -12.99 5.72
C LYS A 38 13.92 -13.22 7.08
N TYR A 39 12.59 -13.10 7.14
CA TYR A 39 11.86 -13.35 8.38
C TYR A 39 12.00 -14.81 8.82
N VAL A 40 11.77 -15.76 7.92
CA VAL A 40 11.88 -17.19 8.20
C VAL A 40 13.30 -17.56 8.67
N GLU A 41 14.34 -17.01 8.02
CA GLU A 41 15.73 -17.16 8.44
C GLU A 41 15.97 -16.57 9.85
N THR A 42 15.45 -15.36 10.12
CA THR A 42 15.64 -14.67 11.41
C THR A 42 15.04 -15.44 12.59
N ILE A 43 13.92 -16.12 12.38
CA ILE A 43 13.31 -16.98 13.42
C ILE A 43 13.98 -18.36 13.53
N GLY A 44 15.05 -18.62 12.76
CA GLY A 44 15.83 -19.86 12.79
C GLY A 44 15.11 -21.05 12.17
N CYS A 45 14.22 -20.81 11.19
CA CYS A 45 13.51 -21.83 10.46
C CYS A 45 14.01 -21.94 9.02
N GLU A 46 13.73 -23.07 8.39
CA GLU A 46 13.87 -23.29 6.97
C GLU A 46 12.51 -23.12 6.27
N LYS A 47 12.52 -22.52 5.09
CA LYS A 47 11.30 -22.33 4.32
C LYS A 47 10.84 -23.64 3.69
N LYS A 48 9.56 -23.98 3.90
CA LYS A 48 8.87 -25.06 3.19
C LYS A 48 7.77 -24.48 2.33
N GLU A 49 8.01 -24.47 1.03
CA GLU A 49 7.10 -23.85 0.05
C GLU A 49 5.99 -24.81 -0.36
N PHE A 50 4.76 -24.29 -0.41
CA PHE A 50 3.55 -24.98 -0.84
C PHE A 50 2.92 -24.27 -2.02
N SER A 51 2.23 -25.03 -2.87
CA SER A 51 1.52 -24.50 -4.04
C SER A 51 0.11 -24.00 -3.71
N SER A 52 -0.43 -24.35 -2.54
CA SER A 52 -1.76 -23.92 -2.09
C SER A 52 -1.78 -23.53 -0.62
N ASP A 53 -2.67 -22.60 -0.31
CA ASP A 53 -2.96 -22.17 1.06
C ASP A 53 -3.45 -23.31 1.96
N ASP A 54 -4.28 -24.19 1.40
CA ASP A 54 -4.89 -25.27 2.17
C ASP A 54 -3.85 -26.31 2.59
N ASP A 55 -2.92 -26.66 1.69
CA ASP A 55 -1.83 -27.59 2.02
C ASP A 55 -0.88 -26.99 3.06
N ALA A 56 -0.56 -25.69 2.95
CA ALA A 56 0.27 -25.01 3.91
C ALA A 56 -0.38 -24.94 5.31
N LYS A 57 -1.67 -24.64 5.36
CA LYS A 57 -2.45 -24.62 6.62
C LYS A 57 -2.57 -26.03 7.26
N HIS A 58 -2.78 -27.04 6.43
CA HIS A 58 -2.83 -28.41 6.90
C HIS A 58 -1.50 -28.85 7.52
N PHE A 59 -0.40 -28.57 6.81
CA PHE A 59 0.94 -28.79 7.33
C PHE A 59 1.17 -28.04 8.66
N ALA A 60 0.81 -26.75 8.72
CA ALA A 60 0.96 -25.93 9.92
C ALA A 60 0.17 -26.46 11.12
N ALA A 61 -1.01 -27.05 10.89
CA ALA A 61 -1.84 -27.63 11.94
C ALA A 61 -1.27 -28.93 12.55
N GLU A 62 -0.50 -29.67 11.77
CA GLU A 62 0.06 -30.97 12.16
C GLU A 62 1.53 -30.90 12.58
N MET A 63 2.23 -29.79 12.30
CA MET A 63 3.66 -29.68 12.61
C MET A 63 3.91 -29.62 14.13
N PRO A 64 4.96 -30.28 14.64
CA PRO A 64 5.40 -30.16 16.02
C PRO A 64 5.81 -28.72 16.37
N TYR A 65 5.70 -28.37 17.66
CA TYR A 65 6.05 -27.01 18.15
C TYR A 65 7.52 -26.62 17.88
N ASP A 66 8.42 -27.60 17.91
CA ASP A 66 9.86 -27.43 17.68
C ASP A 66 10.27 -27.61 16.21
N ASN A 67 9.30 -27.69 15.30
CA ASN A 67 9.55 -27.84 13.87
C ASN A 67 10.39 -26.67 13.33
N LYS A 68 11.37 -27.00 12.51
CA LYS A 68 12.25 -26.02 11.87
C LYS A 68 11.80 -25.64 10.45
N GLU A 69 10.83 -26.34 9.88
CA GLU A 69 10.23 -25.98 8.61
C GLU A 69 9.08 -25.00 8.81
N TYR A 70 9.12 -23.84 8.14
CA TYR A 70 8.05 -22.84 8.17
C TYR A 70 7.26 -22.88 6.86
N PRO A 71 5.95 -23.16 6.89
CA PRO A 71 5.15 -23.25 5.67
C PRO A 71 4.95 -21.87 5.03
N VAL A 72 5.23 -21.77 3.73
CA VAL A 72 5.14 -20.53 2.96
C VAL A 72 4.41 -20.79 1.64
N VAL A 73 3.54 -19.87 1.25
CA VAL A 73 2.89 -19.86 -0.06
C VAL A 73 3.18 -18.53 -0.74
N TYR A 74 3.71 -18.58 -1.96
CA TYR A 74 3.87 -17.40 -2.80
C TYR A 74 2.80 -17.41 -3.89
N PHE A 75 2.09 -16.32 -4.00
CA PHE A 75 1.09 -16.13 -5.05
C PHE A 75 1.23 -14.75 -5.67
N GLY A 76 0.85 -14.63 -6.93
CA GLY A 76 0.79 -13.34 -7.61
C GLY A 76 -0.38 -12.51 -7.05
N SER A 77 -0.20 -11.21 -6.89
CA SER A 77 -1.28 -10.34 -6.49
C SER A 77 -2.41 -10.33 -7.52
N ASP A 78 -3.63 -10.57 -7.07
CA ASP A 78 -4.86 -10.39 -7.83
C ASP A 78 -5.62 -9.13 -7.38
N THR A 79 -5.05 -8.37 -6.46
CA THR A 79 -5.67 -7.17 -5.91
C THR A 79 -5.43 -5.94 -6.79
N THR A 80 -6.43 -5.05 -6.82
CA THR A 80 -6.35 -3.81 -7.58
C THR A 80 -5.50 -2.80 -6.82
N GLY A 81 -4.48 -2.25 -7.47
CA GLY A 81 -3.66 -1.17 -6.91
C GLY A 81 -2.40 -1.64 -6.19
N GLU A 82 -2.18 -2.95 -6.07
CA GLU A 82 -0.93 -3.45 -5.54
C GLU A 82 0.21 -3.27 -6.54
N LYS A 83 1.35 -2.77 -6.05
CA LYS A 83 2.56 -2.51 -6.83
C LYS A 83 3.68 -3.41 -6.34
N ALA A 84 4.63 -3.70 -7.22
CA ALA A 84 5.81 -4.51 -6.87
C ALA A 84 6.70 -3.82 -5.82
N TYR A 85 6.69 -2.48 -5.82
CA TYR A 85 7.42 -1.62 -4.89
C TYR A 85 6.54 -0.43 -4.50
N GLU A 86 6.77 0.12 -3.31
CA GLU A 86 6.12 1.34 -2.87
C GLU A 86 6.59 2.54 -3.73
N GLU A 87 5.63 3.33 -4.17
CA GLU A 87 5.87 4.60 -4.84
C GLU A 87 5.50 5.73 -3.89
N PHE A 88 6.46 6.56 -3.53
CA PHE A 88 6.26 7.64 -2.57
C PHE A 88 5.76 8.94 -3.20
N TYR A 89 5.89 9.05 -4.51
CA TYR A 89 5.46 10.20 -5.31
C TYR A 89 5.10 9.77 -6.73
N VAL A 90 4.37 10.61 -7.45
CA VAL A 90 4.00 10.36 -8.85
C VAL A 90 4.73 11.30 -9.80
N PRO A 91 4.90 10.94 -11.10
CA PRO A 91 5.51 11.82 -12.08
C PRO A 91 4.80 13.17 -12.15
N GLY A 92 5.57 14.26 -12.12
CA GLY A 92 5.06 15.63 -12.18
C GLY A 92 4.87 16.32 -10.84
N GLU A 93 4.99 15.61 -9.73
CA GLU A 93 5.05 16.24 -8.41
C GLU A 93 6.36 16.97 -8.20
N LYS A 94 6.32 18.09 -7.50
CA LYS A 94 7.50 18.88 -7.15
C LYS A 94 8.19 18.27 -5.94
N LEU A 95 9.40 17.80 -6.16
CA LEU A 95 10.21 17.13 -5.14
C LEU A 95 11.31 18.05 -4.62
N ASN A 96 11.46 18.14 -3.31
CA ASN A 96 12.61 18.71 -2.65
C ASN A 96 13.47 17.56 -2.06
N MET A 97 14.56 17.26 -2.74
CA MET A 97 15.49 16.20 -2.35
C MET A 97 16.70 16.71 -1.56
N GLU A 98 16.81 18.03 -1.35
CA GLU A 98 17.98 18.64 -0.74
C GLU A 98 17.76 19.08 0.70
N ARG A 99 16.50 19.19 1.13
CA ARG A 99 16.15 19.71 2.46
C ARG A 99 16.62 18.82 3.62
N PHE A 100 16.67 17.52 3.41
CA PHE A 100 17.13 16.52 4.39
C PHE A 100 17.99 15.47 3.70
N ASP A 101 18.95 14.90 4.43
CA ASP A 101 19.85 13.88 3.89
C ASP A 101 19.12 12.57 3.51
N SER A 102 18.26 12.08 4.41
CA SER A 102 17.60 10.77 4.27
C SER A 102 16.13 10.86 3.88
N LEU A 103 15.55 12.06 3.79
CA LEU A 103 14.14 12.27 3.45
C LEU A 103 13.98 13.18 2.24
N GLY A 104 13.06 12.82 1.36
CA GLY A 104 12.52 13.69 0.34
C GLY A 104 11.21 14.32 0.82
N VAL A 105 10.82 15.42 0.20
CA VAL A 105 9.57 16.12 0.47
C VAL A 105 8.86 16.41 -0.84
N VAL A 106 7.61 15.98 -0.97
CA VAL A 106 6.73 16.46 -2.03
C VAL A 106 6.19 17.82 -1.59
N GLU A 107 6.38 18.82 -2.41
CA GLU A 107 5.97 20.20 -2.18
C GLU A 107 4.82 20.62 -3.12
N ASP A 108 4.16 21.71 -2.77
CA ASP A 108 3.17 22.37 -3.62
C ASP A 108 2.02 21.44 -4.09
N ILE A 109 1.57 20.55 -3.22
CA ILE A 109 0.42 19.69 -3.52
C ILE A 109 -0.80 20.55 -3.84
N ALA A 110 -1.41 20.30 -5.00
CA ALA A 110 -2.60 20.99 -5.44
C ALA A 110 -3.73 20.86 -4.42
N LYS A 111 -4.15 21.99 -3.85
CA LYS A 111 -5.27 22.06 -2.92
C LYS A 111 -6.57 22.04 -3.68
N ARG A 112 -7.51 21.21 -3.25
CA ARG A 112 -8.88 21.23 -3.76
C ARG A 112 -9.72 22.24 -2.97
N PRO A 113 -10.61 22.99 -3.61
CA PRO A 113 -11.60 23.79 -2.89
C PRO A 113 -12.46 22.90 -1.98
N MET A 114 -12.85 23.39 -0.82
CA MET A 114 -13.74 22.66 0.08
C MET A 114 -15.07 22.32 -0.58
N SER A 115 -15.59 23.20 -1.46
CA SER A 115 -16.78 22.93 -2.25
C SER A 115 -16.75 21.66 -3.08
N ASP A 116 -15.57 21.31 -3.64
CA ASP A 116 -15.42 20.10 -4.43
C ASP A 116 -15.42 18.85 -3.54
N ILE A 117 -14.85 18.98 -2.34
CA ILE A 117 -14.85 17.92 -1.33
C ILE A 117 -16.28 17.69 -0.83
N ASP A 118 -16.99 18.76 -0.48
CA ASP A 118 -18.39 18.70 -0.02
C ASP A 118 -19.31 18.10 -1.10
N ALA A 119 -19.12 18.49 -2.36
CA ALA A 119 -19.86 17.93 -3.49
C ALA A 119 -19.60 16.44 -3.67
N PHE A 120 -18.36 16.00 -3.53
CA PHE A 120 -18.00 14.58 -3.58
C PHE A 120 -18.66 13.78 -2.46
N PHE A 121 -18.62 14.28 -1.21
CA PHE A 121 -19.28 13.61 -0.10
C PHE A 121 -20.80 13.55 -0.28
N ALA A 122 -21.44 14.64 -0.72
CA ALA A 122 -22.87 14.65 -1.00
C ALA A 122 -23.25 13.64 -2.10
N GLU A 123 -22.43 13.51 -3.14
CA GLU A 123 -22.62 12.48 -4.18
C GLU A 123 -22.50 11.06 -3.60
N MET A 124 -21.49 10.80 -2.76
CA MET A 124 -21.29 9.50 -2.12
C MET A 124 -22.44 9.15 -1.18
N GLU A 125 -22.93 10.10 -0.39
CA GLU A 125 -24.09 9.93 0.48
C GLU A 125 -25.34 9.60 -0.33
N ALA A 126 -25.59 10.30 -1.44
CA ALA A 126 -26.72 10.02 -2.32
C ALA A 126 -26.65 8.62 -2.94
N ILE A 127 -25.45 8.17 -3.35
CA ILE A 127 -25.24 6.81 -3.86
C ILE A 127 -25.57 5.78 -2.78
N PHE A 128 -25.03 5.93 -1.57
CA PHE A 128 -25.26 4.97 -0.48
C PHE A 128 -26.66 4.99 0.11
N ALA A 129 -27.40 6.10 -0.02
CA ALA A 129 -28.80 6.19 0.37
C ALA A 129 -29.74 5.42 -0.58
N SER A 130 -29.28 5.08 -1.80
CA SER A 130 -30.03 4.25 -2.73
C SER A 130 -30.00 2.79 -2.30
N ALA A 131 -31.14 2.12 -2.22
CA ALA A 131 -31.23 0.69 -1.91
C ALA A 131 -30.53 -0.20 -2.97
N ASP A 132 -30.43 0.29 -4.21
CA ASP A 132 -29.92 -0.45 -5.37
C ASP A 132 -28.57 0.09 -5.85
N PHE A 133 -27.75 0.67 -4.97
CA PHE A 133 -26.44 1.18 -5.39
C PHE A 133 -25.51 0.06 -5.87
N THR A 134 -24.67 0.37 -6.83
CA THR A 134 -23.76 -0.59 -7.44
C THR A 134 -22.31 -0.16 -7.22
N LYS A 135 -21.41 -1.16 -7.17
CA LYS A 135 -19.95 -0.91 -7.16
C LYS A 135 -19.52 0.01 -8.31
N MET A 136 -20.16 -0.10 -9.47
CA MET A 136 -19.82 0.74 -10.63
C MET A 136 -20.12 2.23 -10.40
N GLN A 137 -21.21 2.57 -9.72
CA GLN A 137 -21.54 3.96 -9.38
C GLN A 137 -20.51 4.55 -8.41
N VAL A 138 -20.16 3.81 -7.37
CA VAL A 138 -19.11 4.20 -6.40
C VAL A 138 -17.79 4.41 -7.10
N VAL A 139 -17.33 3.45 -7.92
CA VAL A 139 -16.09 3.55 -8.69
C VAL A 139 -16.10 4.73 -9.66
N ALA A 140 -17.22 5.02 -10.32
CA ALA A 140 -17.35 6.15 -11.22
C ALA A 140 -17.25 7.50 -10.48
N ALA A 141 -17.88 7.63 -9.31
CA ALA A 141 -17.75 8.82 -8.46
C ALA A 141 -16.30 9.04 -8.00
N ILE A 142 -15.65 8.00 -7.48
CA ILE A 142 -14.27 8.08 -7.04
C ILE A 142 -13.34 8.45 -8.22
N LYS A 143 -13.51 7.87 -9.40
CA LYS A 143 -12.69 8.19 -10.59
C LYS A 143 -12.85 9.63 -11.07
N ARG A 144 -14.05 10.21 -10.95
CA ARG A 144 -14.23 11.63 -11.26
C ARG A 144 -13.48 12.52 -10.28
N PHE A 145 -13.49 12.13 -9.01
CA PHE A 145 -12.78 12.87 -7.96
C PHE A 145 -11.28 12.63 -7.99
N ILE A 146 -10.81 11.42 -8.32
CA ILE A 146 -9.39 11.04 -8.45
C ILE A 146 -9.16 10.47 -9.85
N PRO A 147 -8.90 11.31 -10.86
CA PRO A 147 -8.81 10.87 -12.27
C PRO A 147 -7.72 9.85 -12.55
N ASN A 148 -6.62 9.89 -11.79
CA ASN A 148 -5.48 9.00 -11.97
C ASN A 148 -5.64 7.65 -11.26
N LEU A 149 -6.77 7.40 -10.60
CA LEU A 149 -7.04 6.13 -9.94
C LEU A 149 -7.23 5.00 -10.95
N ASN A 150 -6.29 4.05 -10.97
CA ASN A 150 -6.34 2.89 -11.85
C ASN A 150 -6.97 1.69 -11.12
N ILE A 151 -8.25 1.43 -11.40
CA ILE A 151 -8.98 0.29 -10.85
C ILE A 151 -9.04 -0.80 -11.91
N LYS A 152 -8.28 -1.90 -11.74
CA LYS A 152 -8.39 -3.08 -12.60
C LYS A 152 -9.72 -3.79 -12.35
N LYS A 153 -10.42 -4.20 -13.42
CA LYS A 153 -11.59 -5.09 -13.28
C LYS A 153 -11.10 -6.48 -12.88
N ARG A 154 -11.56 -6.97 -11.73
CA ARG A 154 -11.38 -8.38 -11.38
C ARG A 154 -12.22 -9.21 -12.37
N VAL A 155 -11.56 -9.93 -13.25
CA VAL A 155 -12.22 -10.95 -14.06
C VAL A 155 -12.39 -12.15 -13.14
N LYS A 156 -13.63 -12.42 -12.71
CA LYS A 156 -13.94 -13.71 -12.06
C LYS A 156 -13.80 -14.77 -13.14
N THR A 157 -12.74 -15.56 -13.08
CA THR A 157 -12.68 -16.88 -13.72
C THR A 157 -13.55 -17.84 -12.96
#